data_84b299c8d83e010fdc584b42ef1ed25c
#
_entry.id   84b299c8d83e010fdc584b42ef1ed25c
#
_cell.length_a   1.000
_cell.length_b   1.000
_cell.length_c   1.000
_cell.angle_alpha   90.00
_cell.angle_beta   90.00
_cell.angle_gamma   90.00
#
_symmetry.space_group_name_H-M   'P 1'
#
loop_
_entity.id
_entity.type
_entity.pdbx_description
1 polymer ?
#
loop_
_entity_poly.entity_id
_entity_poly.type
_entity_poly.pdbx_seq_one_letter_code
_entity_poly.pdbx_strand_id
1 'polypeptide(L)'
;GEIRDSARNRMKGFCNVCKECNGVYCSGKVPGMGGAGTGNSMKRNFEMLSKVKLNLKTIHNAVNPDTSVELWGMKLGLPLIGAPVTGSEINMGGYLTEEEYCKNVVKGCIMGDTLAMVGDSGNPDFYISGLEAIKDNNGRGIAVIKPRENKKIIENIKKAELSGALAVGIDIDGAGLVTMALLGEQLLGEGL
;
A
#
# COMPACT_ATOMS: atom_id res chain seq x y z
N GLY A 1 -0.68 16.27 16.45
CA GLY A 1 -1.73 17.21 16.13
C GLY A 1 -3.01 16.49 15.75
N GLU A 2 -4.08 17.22 15.54
CA GLU A 2 -5.47 16.74 15.38
C GLU A 2 -5.66 15.55 14.42
N ILE A 3 -4.98 15.57 13.25
CA ILE A 3 -5.06 14.46 12.27
C ILE A 3 -4.55 13.15 12.89
N ARG A 4 -3.41 13.18 13.57
CA ARG A 4 -2.84 11.98 14.21
C ARG A 4 -3.71 11.50 15.38
N ASP A 5 -4.29 12.41 16.13
CA ASP A 5 -5.15 12.06 17.28
C ASP A 5 -6.47 11.44 16.79
N SER A 6 -7.05 12.00 15.73
CA SER A 6 -8.19 11.41 15.02
C SER A 6 -7.87 10.01 14.47
N ALA A 7 -6.75 9.85 13.78
CA ALA A 7 -6.32 8.55 13.25
C ALA A 7 -6.09 7.53 14.37
N ARG A 8 -5.49 7.93 15.50
CA ARG A 8 -5.23 7.05 16.64
C ARG A 8 -6.53 6.52 17.25
N ASN A 9 -7.56 7.37 17.35
CA ASN A 9 -8.87 6.96 17.84
C ASN A 9 -9.57 5.99 16.89
N ARG A 10 -9.44 6.20 15.57
CA ARG A 10 -10.06 5.36 14.53
C ARG A 10 -9.36 4.01 14.38
N MET A 11 -8.06 3.96 14.61
CA MET A 11 -7.23 2.76 14.49
C MET A 11 -6.95 2.09 15.84
N LYS A 12 -7.77 2.37 16.87
CA LYS A 12 -7.59 1.85 18.22
C LYS A 12 -7.51 0.32 18.24
N GLY A 13 -6.45 -0.20 18.86
CA GLY A 13 -6.17 -1.64 18.91
C GLY A 13 -5.33 -2.17 17.74
N PHE A 14 -5.26 -1.44 16.63
CA PHE A 14 -4.47 -1.82 15.45
C PHE A 14 -3.19 -1.00 15.33
N CYS A 15 -3.29 0.33 15.37
CA CYS A 15 -2.15 1.22 15.24
C CYS A 15 -2.20 2.36 16.24
N ASN A 16 -1.06 2.67 16.86
CA ASN A 16 -0.94 3.81 17.79
C ASN A 16 -0.60 5.12 17.09
N VAL A 17 -0.45 5.11 15.78
CA VAL A 17 -0.06 6.28 14.99
C VAL A 17 1.13 7.00 15.64
N CYS A 18 2.22 6.26 15.84
CA CYS A 18 3.43 6.72 16.52
C CYS A 18 4.05 7.92 15.78
N LYS A 19 4.74 8.79 16.52
CA LYS A 19 5.49 9.90 15.93
C LYS A 19 6.57 9.38 14.98
N GLU A 20 7.25 8.30 15.38
CA GLU A 20 8.20 7.54 14.59
C GLU A 20 7.68 6.12 14.41
N CYS A 21 7.39 5.72 13.17
CA CYS A 21 6.91 4.39 12.85
C CYS A 21 8.10 3.43 12.68
N ASN A 22 8.70 3.03 13.80
CA ASN A 22 9.88 2.17 13.84
C ASN A 22 9.58 0.68 14.04
N GLY A 23 8.30 0.29 14.13
CA GLY A 23 7.87 -1.09 14.31
C GLY A 23 8.05 -1.67 15.72
N VAL A 24 8.62 -0.93 16.65
CA VAL A 24 8.92 -1.45 18.00
C VAL A 24 7.65 -1.70 18.81
N TYR A 25 6.73 -0.74 18.82
CA TYR A 25 5.53 -0.83 19.65
C TYR A 25 4.55 -1.90 19.17
N CYS A 26 4.36 -2.06 17.86
CA CYS A 26 3.40 -2.98 17.27
C CYS A 26 3.98 -4.37 16.94
N SER A 27 5.27 -4.60 17.19
CA SER A 27 5.91 -5.89 16.97
C SER A 27 5.17 -7.01 17.73
N GLY A 28 4.69 -8.02 16.99
CA GLY A 28 3.99 -9.17 17.55
C GLY A 28 2.56 -8.92 18.06
N LYS A 29 2.01 -7.70 17.88
CA LYS A 29 0.65 -7.37 18.39
C LYS A 29 -0.45 -7.64 17.38
N VAL A 30 -0.23 -7.27 16.12
CA VAL A 30 -1.18 -7.44 15.03
C VAL A 30 -0.45 -8.07 13.86
N PRO A 31 -1.00 -9.13 13.23
CA PRO A 31 -0.38 -9.73 12.05
C PRO A 31 -0.14 -8.69 10.96
N GLY A 32 1.10 -8.63 10.45
CA GLY A 32 1.53 -7.67 9.44
C GLY A 32 1.96 -6.30 9.97
N MET A 33 1.47 -5.86 11.13
CA MET A 33 1.92 -4.62 11.77
C MET A 33 3.19 -4.86 12.56
N GLY A 34 4.23 -4.04 12.33
CA GLY A 34 5.53 -4.18 13.00
C GLY A 34 6.37 -5.36 12.51
N GLY A 35 5.91 -6.07 11.48
CA GLY A 35 6.57 -7.23 10.87
C GLY A 35 6.26 -8.56 11.57
N ALA A 36 6.56 -9.67 10.89
CA ALA A 36 6.40 -11.03 11.40
C ALA A 36 7.59 -11.47 12.28
N GLY A 37 7.40 -12.50 13.10
CA GLY A 37 8.42 -13.06 13.96
C GLY A 37 9.03 -12.03 14.91
N THR A 38 10.33 -11.80 14.81
CA THR A 38 11.06 -10.82 15.65
C THR A 38 10.75 -9.35 15.27
N GLY A 39 10.09 -9.11 14.16
CA GLY A 39 9.86 -7.77 13.62
C GLY A 39 11.14 -7.04 13.16
N ASN A 40 12.26 -7.75 13.01
CA ASN A 40 13.54 -7.13 12.68
C ASN A 40 13.54 -6.50 11.29
N SER A 41 12.82 -7.07 10.32
CA SER A 41 12.70 -6.48 8.98
C SER A 41 12.10 -5.08 9.05
N MET A 42 11.01 -4.89 9.80
CA MET A 42 10.37 -3.59 9.98
C MET A 42 11.31 -2.58 10.68
N LYS A 43 11.98 -3.01 11.74
CA LYS A 43 12.97 -2.16 12.45
C LYS A 43 14.11 -1.77 11.53
N ARG A 44 14.63 -2.72 10.74
CA ARG A 44 15.71 -2.48 9.79
C ARG A 44 15.29 -1.49 8.69
N ASN A 45 14.07 -1.54 8.20
CA ASN A 45 13.57 -0.56 7.24
C ASN A 45 13.68 0.86 7.79
N PHE A 46 13.23 1.08 9.02
CA PHE A 46 13.37 2.38 9.68
C PHE A 46 14.83 2.80 9.86
N GLU A 47 15.68 1.89 10.34
CA GLU A 47 17.12 2.16 10.53
C GLU A 47 17.81 2.52 9.22
N MET A 48 17.53 1.79 8.15
CA MET A 48 18.14 2.04 6.84
C MET A 48 17.70 3.38 6.25
N LEU A 49 16.41 3.71 6.34
CA LEU A 49 15.92 5.02 5.91
C LEU A 49 16.55 6.16 6.73
N SER A 50 16.77 5.97 8.03
CA SER A 50 17.42 6.97 8.88
C SER A 50 18.87 7.27 8.51
N LYS A 51 19.54 6.34 7.81
CA LYS A 51 20.92 6.51 7.31
C LYS A 51 20.98 7.35 6.03
N VAL A 52 19.89 7.47 5.30
CA VAL A 52 19.81 8.33 4.12
C VAL A 52 19.80 9.78 4.58
N LYS A 53 20.77 10.54 4.18
CA LYS A 53 20.92 11.96 4.55
C LYS A 53 20.73 12.85 3.34
N LEU A 54 20.03 13.95 3.54
CA LEU A 54 19.92 15.00 2.53
C LEU A 54 21.25 15.76 2.45
N ASN A 55 21.74 15.93 1.23
CA ASN A 55 22.88 16.81 0.98
C ASN A 55 22.36 18.25 0.84
N LEU A 56 22.26 18.94 1.97
CA LEU A 56 21.75 20.30 2.03
C LEU A 56 22.73 21.29 1.40
N LYS A 57 22.28 21.97 0.35
CA LYS A 57 22.99 23.12 -0.25
C LYS A 57 22.15 24.37 0.01
N THR A 58 22.60 25.22 0.92
CA THR A 58 21.86 26.43 1.34
C THR A 58 22.09 27.63 0.42
N ILE A 59 23.22 27.64 -0.31
CA ILE A 59 23.54 28.69 -1.27
C ILE A 59 23.40 28.13 -2.69
N HIS A 60 22.37 28.52 -3.38
CA HIS A 60 22.08 28.10 -4.75
C HIS A 60 21.16 29.14 -5.44
N ASN A 61 21.10 29.08 -6.75
CA ASN A 61 20.24 29.91 -7.59
C ASN A 61 19.03 29.15 -8.18
N ALA A 62 18.70 27.98 -7.62
CA ALA A 62 17.56 27.20 -8.08
C ALA A 62 16.26 27.93 -7.72
N VAL A 63 15.39 28.13 -8.74
CA VAL A 63 14.05 28.71 -8.63
C VAL A 63 13.09 27.75 -9.27
N ASN A 64 11.96 27.47 -8.59
CA ASN A 64 10.92 26.57 -9.07
C ASN A 64 11.46 25.16 -9.44
N PRO A 65 11.95 24.37 -8.47
CA PRO A 65 12.47 23.04 -8.74
C PRO A 65 11.39 22.15 -9.34
N ASP A 66 11.71 21.46 -10.43
CA ASP A 66 10.84 20.44 -11.03
C ASP A 66 11.07 19.11 -10.32
N THR A 67 10.03 18.58 -9.66
CA THR A 67 10.00 17.27 -8.99
C THR A 67 9.30 16.21 -9.83
N SER A 68 8.88 16.55 -11.04
CA SER A 68 8.13 15.64 -11.88
C SER A 68 8.99 14.49 -12.40
N VAL A 69 8.35 13.34 -12.62
CA VAL A 69 8.94 12.17 -13.26
C VAL A 69 7.99 11.63 -14.31
N GLU A 70 8.53 10.94 -15.30
CA GLU A 70 7.72 10.21 -16.28
C GLU A 70 7.74 8.73 -15.94
N LEU A 71 6.57 8.11 -15.85
CA LEU A 71 6.40 6.70 -15.57
C LEU A 71 5.38 6.12 -16.56
N TRP A 72 5.83 5.20 -17.42
CA TRP A 72 5.02 4.54 -18.46
C TRP A 72 4.20 5.49 -19.32
N GLY A 73 4.82 6.58 -19.76
CA GLY A 73 4.18 7.62 -20.57
C GLY A 73 3.26 8.57 -19.81
N MET A 74 3.19 8.43 -18.47
CA MET A 74 2.43 9.33 -17.60
C MET A 74 3.37 10.25 -16.82
N LYS A 75 3.15 11.56 -16.90
CA LYS A 75 3.85 12.54 -16.08
C LYS A 75 3.24 12.60 -14.69
N LEU A 76 4.07 12.44 -13.66
CA LEU A 76 3.72 12.59 -12.24
C LEU A 76 4.43 13.80 -11.67
N GLY A 77 3.79 14.57 -10.82
CA GLY A 77 4.39 15.72 -10.15
C GLY A 77 5.41 15.35 -9.09
N LEU A 78 5.36 14.11 -8.57
CA LEU A 78 6.23 13.59 -7.53
C LEU A 78 6.67 12.15 -7.82
N PRO A 79 7.90 11.74 -7.51
CA PRO A 79 8.37 10.35 -7.60
C PRO A 79 7.90 9.51 -6.39
N LEU A 80 6.61 9.58 -6.08
CA LEU A 80 5.96 8.84 -4.99
C LEU A 80 4.74 8.11 -5.53
N ILE A 81 4.47 6.92 -5.01
CA ILE A 81 3.29 6.12 -5.34
C ILE A 81 2.69 5.62 -4.03
N GLY A 82 1.36 5.71 -3.88
CA GLY A 82 0.66 5.14 -2.74
C GLY A 82 0.79 3.62 -2.71
N ALA A 83 1.14 3.04 -1.57
CA ALA A 83 1.35 1.60 -1.41
C ALA A 83 0.05 0.79 -1.53
N PRO A 84 0.09 -0.49 -1.97
CA PRO A 84 -1.08 -1.35 -2.19
C PRO A 84 -1.61 -1.95 -0.87
N VAL A 85 -1.98 -1.12 0.08
CA VAL A 85 -2.56 -1.57 1.35
C VAL A 85 -4.04 -1.88 1.16
N THR A 86 -4.50 -3.03 1.64
CA THR A 86 -5.90 -3.48 1.62
C THR A 86 -6.31 -4.04 2.97
N GLY A 87 -7.61 -4.29 3.14
CA GLY A 87 -8.15 -4.88 4.34
C GLY A 87 -8.34 -3.85 5.45
N SER A 88 -9.04 -2.76 5.18
CA SER A 88 -9.29 -1.70 6.15
C SER A 88 -9.95 -2.27 7.42
N GLU A 89 -10.86 -3.22 7.29
CA GLU A 89 -11.54 -3.88 8.40
C GLU A 89 -10.61 -4.80 9.20
N ILE A 90 -9.71 -5.50 8.50
CA ILE A 90 -8.82 -6.51 9.08
C ILE A 90 -7.56 -5.88 9.68
N ASN A 91 -7.01 -4.87 9.00
CA ASN A 91 -5.68 -4.32 9.31
C ASN A 91 -5.72 -2.93 9.95
N MET A 92 -6.84 -2.19 9.84
CA MET A 92 -6.92 -0.79 10.23
C MET A 92 -8.10 -0.46 11.16
N GLY A 93 -8.82 -1.48 11.65
CA GLY A 93 -9.91 -1.32 12.60
C GLY A 93 -11.28 -1.02 12.00
N GLY A 94 -11.44 -1.05 10.68
CA GLY A 94 -12.74 -1.01 10.00
C GLY A 94 -13.52 0.31 10.15
N TYR A 95 -12.83 1.42 10.39
CA TYR A 95 -13.52 2.73 10.47
C TYR A 95 -14.09 3.16 9.11
N LEU A 96 -13.39 2.84 8.02
CA LEU A 96 -13.84 2.99 6.65
C LEU A 96 -14.13 1.60 6.08
N THR A 97 -15.13 1.50 5.21
CA THR A 97 -15.28 0.31 4.37
C THR A 97 -14.09 0.21 3.42
N GLU A 98 -13.83 -0.98 2.86
CA GLU A 98 -12.74 -1.14 1.88
C GLU A 98 -12.95 -0.26 0.65
N GLU A 99 -14.19 -0.14 0.18
CA GLU A 99 -14.57 0.72 -0.93
C GLU A 99 -14.23 2.19 -0.66
N GLU A 100 -14.65 2.72 0.50
CA GLU A 100 -14.35 4.10 0.89
C GLU A 100 -12.84 4.33 1.02
N TYR A 101 -12.13 3.36 1.59
CA TYR A 101 -10.68 3.42 1.73
C TYR A 101 -9.98 3.50 0.38
N CYS A 102 -10.28 2.57 -0.54
CA CYS A 102 -9.70 2.54 -1.89
C CYS A 102 -9.98 3.83 -2.67
N LYS A 103 -11.24 4.30 -2.65
CA LYS A 103 -11.63 5.56 -3.30
C LYS A 103 -10.86 6.76 -2.76
N ASN A 104 -10.70 6.84 -1.44
CA ASN A 104 -9.97 7.95 -0.81
C ASN A 104 -8.47 7.90 -1.12
N VAL A 105 -7.84 6.72 -1.11
CA VAL A 105 -6.41 6.57 -1.43
C VAL A 105 -6.14 6.93 -2.88
N VAL A 106 -6.89 6.36 -3.84
CA VAL A 106 -6.71 6.64 -5.26
C VAL A 106 -6.92 8.12 -5.56
N LYS A 107 -8.04 8.68 -5.10
CA LYS A 107 -8.34 10.10 -5.30
C LYS A 107 -7.32 11.01 -4.64
N GLY A 108 -6.87 10.69 -3.43
CA GLY A 108 -5.86 11.46 -2.71
C GLY A 108 -4.52 11.49 -3.43
N CYS A 109 -4.08 10.36 -3.97
CA CYS A 109 -2.86 10.29 -4.79
C CYS A 109 -2.98 11.14 -6.06
N ILE A 110 -4.13 11.08 -6.75
CA ILE A 110 -4.38 11.89 -7.95
C ILE A 110 -4.39 13.38 -7.61
N MET A 111 -4.99 13.79 -6.50
CA MET A 111 -4.95 15.18 -6.04
C MET A 111 -3.52 15.65 -5.70
N GLY A 112 -2.65 14.72 -5.29
CA GLY A 112 -1.22 14.97 -5.10
C GLY A 112 -0.37 14.84 -6.37
N ASP A 113 -1.03 14.74 -7.53
CA ASP A 113 -0.40 14.54 -8.86
C ASP A 113 0.53 13.32 -8.92
N THR A 114 0.08 12.22 -8.30
CA THR A 114 0.80 10.94 -8.30
C THR A 114 -0.16 9.77 -8.58
N LEU A 115 0.30 8.53 -8.35
CA LEU A 115 -0.47 7.30 -8.53
C LEU A 115 -0.69 6.58 -7.21
N ALA A 116 -1.75 5.78 -7.14
CA ALA A 116 -1.93 4.78 -6.09
C ALA A 116 -1.76 3.37 -6.64
N MET A 117 -1.29 2.47 -5.78
CA MET A 117 -1.47 1.04 -5.96
C MET A 117 -2.69 0.59 -5.17
N VAL A 118 -3.43 -0.37 -5.69
CA VAL A 118 -4.49 -1.11 -4.98
C VAL A 118 -4.09 -2.56 -4.85
N GLY A 119 -4.45 -3.21 -3.76
CA GLY A 119 -3.99 -4.55 -3.45
C GLY A 119 -5.08 -5.61 -3.59
N ASP A 120 -4.64 -6.86 -3.65
CA ASP A 120 -5.44 -8.07 -3.57
C ASP A 120 -5.46 -8.60 -2.12
N SER A 121 -6.47 -9.37 -1.77
CA SER A 121 -6.68 -9.93 -0.43
C SER A 121 -7.33 -11.31 -0.53
N GLY A 122 -7.47 -12.01 0.62
CA GLY A 122 -8.27 -13.22 0.74
C GLY A 122 -9.75 -12.99 0.44
N ASN A 123 -10.27 -11.80 0.74
CA ASN A 123 -11.59 -11.41 0.28
C ASN A 123 -11.49 -10.79 -1.13
N PRO A 124 -12.06 -11.46 -2.17
CA PRO A 124 -11.98 -10.96 -3.53
C PRO A 124 -12.68 -9.60 -3.74
N ASP A 125 -13.64 -9.23 -2.91
CA ASP A 125 -14.37 -7.96 -3.00
C ASP A 125 -13.44 -6.78 -2.72
N PHE A 126 -12.38 -6.98 -1.94
CA PHE A 126 -11.40 -5.94 -1.65
C PHE A 126 -10.59 -5.56 -2.90
N TYR A 127 -10.21 -6.56 -3.69
CA TYR A 127 -9.55 -6.29 -4.98
C TYR A 127 -10.47 -5.57 -5.97
N ILE A 128 -11.75 -5.99 -6.02
CA ILE A 128 -12.76 -5.35 -6.88
C ILE A 128 -12.96 -3.88 -6.47
N SER A 129 -13.08 -3.58 -5.18
CA SER A 129 -13.20 -2.20 -4.67
C SER A 129 -12.02 -1.33 -5.12
N GLY A 130 -10.80 -1.88 -5.09
CA GLY A 130 -9.61 -1.20 -5.60
C GLY A 130 -9.67 -0.93 -7.11
N LEU A 131 -10.08 -1.93 -7.89
CA LEU A 131 -10.21 -1.81 -9.35
C LEU A 131 -11.29 -0.80 -9.75
N GLU A 132 -12.41 -0.76 -9.04
CA GLU A 132 -13.46 0.25 -9.26
C GLU A 132 -12.93 1.66 -8.98
N ALA A 133 -12.18 1.84 -7.89
CA ALA A 133 -11.55 3.13 -7.61
C ALA A 133 -10.57 3.58 -8.72
N ILE A 134 -9.81 2.65 -9.31
CA ILE A 134 -8.95 2.95 -10.47
C ILE A 134 -9.80 3.31 -11.69
N LYS A 135 -10.84 2.54 -11.99
CA LYS A 135 -11.74 2.76 -13.11
C LYS A 135 -12.42 4.12 -13.04
N ASP A 136 -12.96 4.49 -11.88
CA ASP A 136 -13.62 5.77 -11.62
C ASP A 136 -12.67 6.98 -11.79
N ASN A 137 -11.36 6.70 -11.81
CA ASN A 137 -10.32 7.71 -11.98
C ASN A 137 -9.50 7.51 -13.27
N ASN A 138 -10.16 7.09 -14.35
CA ASN A 138 -9.60 6.98 -15.72
C ASN A 138 -8.35 6.07 -15.78
N GLY A 139 -8.32 5.00 -15.02
CA GLY A 139 -7.21 4.04 -15.04
C GLY A 139 -5.93 4.51 -14.32
N ARG A 140 -5.95 5.64 -13.63
CA ARG A 140 -4.79 6.20 -12.91
C ARG A 140 -4.48 5.42 -11.64
N GLY A 141 -4.02 4.18 -11.80
CA GLY A 141 -3.62 3.32 -10.68
C GLY A 141 -2.96 2.05 -11.14
N ILE A 142 -2.36 1.35 -10.21
CA ILE A 142 -1.64 0.09 -10.41
C ILE A 142 -2.34 -0.99 -9.58
N ALA A 143 -2.67 -2.12 -10.19
CA ALA A 143 -3.28 -3.24 -9.50
C ALA A 143 -2.22 -4.25 -9.05
N VAL A 144 -2.15 -4.57 -7.76
CA VAL A 144 -1.18 -5.50 -7.19
C VAL A 144 -1.87 -6.77 -6.74
N ILE A 145 -1.45 -7.90 -7.26
CA ILE A 145 -2.06 -9.23 -7.12
C ILE A 145 -1.20 -10.08 -6.19
N LYS A 146 -1.83 -10.86 -5.33
CA LYS A 146 -1.13 -11.86 -4.50
C LYS A 146 -0.58 -13.01 -5.35
N PRO A 147 0.54 -13.65 -4.94
CA PRO A 147 1.17 -14.76 -5.65
C PRO A 147 0.34 -16.05 -5.49
N ARG A 148 -0.68 -16.19 -6.32
CA ARG A 148 -1.61 -17.33 -6.37
C ARG A 148 -1.25 -18.28 -7.51
N GLU A 149 -2.06 -19.32 -7.71
CA GLU A 149 -1.98 -20.15 -8.91
C GLU A 149 -2.10 -19.30 -10.18
N ASN A 150 -1.35 -19.67 -11.22
CA ASN A 150 -1.28 -18.94 -12.49
C ASN A 150 -2.67 -18.60 -13.07
N LYS A 151 -3.61 -19.53 -12.98
CA LYS A 151 -4.98 -19.31 -13.45
C LYS A 151 -5.63 -18.11 -12.75
N LYS A 152 -5.57 -18.05 -11.43
CA LYS A 152 -6.12 -16.93 -10.64
C LYS A 152 -5.38 -15.61 -10.90
N ILE A 153 -4.06 -15.66 -11.05
CA ILE A 153 -3.26 -14.47 -11.43
C ILE A 153 -3.76 -13.92 -12.77
N ILE A 154 -3.89 -14.78 -13.80
CA ILE A 154 -4.38 -14.38 -15.12
C ILE A 154 -5.80 -13.81 -15.07
N GLU A 155 -6.69 -14.42 -14.28
CA GLU A 155 -8.05 -13.91 -14.08
C GLU A 155 -8.03 -12.49 -13.46
N ASN A 156 -7.20 -12.25 -12.45
CA ASN A 156 -7.09 -10.95 -11.81
C ASN A 156 -6.39 -9.92 -12.71
N ILE A 157 -5.41 -10.32 -13.54
CA ILE A 157 -4.84 -9.45 -14.58
C ILE A 157 -5.93 -8.96 -15.53
N LYS A 158 -6.78 -9.86 -16.03
CA LYS A 158 -7.89 -9.49 -16.92
C LYS A 158 -8.87 -8.52 -16.27
N LYS A 159 -9.16 -8.68 -14.97
CA LYS A 159 -9.99 -7.71 -14.24
C LYS A 159 -9.32 -6.34 -14.17
N ALA A 160 -8.00 -6.29 -13.92
CA ALA A 160 -7.24 -5.06 -13.91
C ALA A 160 -7.23 -4.36 -15.29
N GLU A 161 -7.05 -5.13 -16.36
CA GLU A 161 -7.16 -4.60 -17.74
C GLU A 161 -8.54 -3.99 -18.00
N LEU A 162 -9.62 -4.66 -17.60
CA LEU A 162 -10.99 -4.15 -17.74
C LEU A 162 -11.26 -2.88 -16.92
N SER A 163 -10.54 -2.69 -15.81
CA SER A 163 -10.60 -1.44 -15.02
C SER A 163 -9.78 -0.31 -15.65
N GLY A 164 -8.98 -0.61 -16.67
CA GLY A 164 -8.07 0.33 -17.30
C GLY A 164 -6.82 0.63 -16.49
N ALA A 165 -6.46 -0.23 -15.53
CA ALA A 165 -5.26 -0.04 -14.69
C ALA A 165 -4.01 0.18 -15.54
N LEU A 166 -3.18 1.14 -15.16
CA LEU A 166 -1.96 1.53 -15.87
C LEU A 166 -0.93 0.39 -15.92
N ALA A 167 -0.85 -0.39 -14.86
CA ALA A 167 0.05 -1.52 -14.73
C ALA A 167 -0.49 -2.55 -13.73
N VAL A 168 0.12 -3.73 -13.75
CA VAL A 168 -0.13 -4.81 -12.79
C VAL A 168 1.18 -5.19 -12.11
N GLY A 169 1.14 -5.43 -10.80
CA GLY A 169 2.26 -5.96 -10.01
C GLY A 169 1.90 -7.28 -9.34
N ILE A 170 2.91 -8.01 -8.92
CA ILE A 170 2.77 -9.19 -8.07
C ILE A 170 3.43 -8.91 -6.72
N ASP A 171 2.69 -9.10 -5.65
CA ASP A 171 3.12 -8.94 -4.26
C ASP A 171 3.81 -10.23 -3.79
N ILE A 172 5.06 -10.42 -4.16
CA ILE A 172 5.79 -11.68 -3.90
C ILE A 172 6.11 -11.92 -2.44
N ASP A 173 6.19 -10.90 -1.60
CA ASP A 173 6.38 -11.01 -0.16
C ASP A 173 5.07 -11.41 0.55
N GLY A 174 3.94 -11.28 -0.12
CA GLY A 174 2.64 -11.77 0.33
C GLY A 174 2.56 -13.28 0.52
N ALA A 175 3.48 -14.06 -0.06
CA ALA A 175 3.48 -15.53 0.03
C ALA A 175 3.52 -16.07 1.47
N GLY A 176 4.19 -15.38 2.39
CA GLY A 176 4.30 -15.76 3.80
C GLY A 176 3.34 -15.03 4.74
N LEU A 177 2.28 -14.41 4.26
CA LEU A 177 1.36 -13.64 5.10
C LEU A 177 0.44 -14.55 5.93
N VAL A 178 0.61 -14.50 7.25
CA VAL A 178 -0.22 -15.25 8.21
C VAL A 178 -1.71 -14.95 8.06
N THR A 179 -2.08 -13.71 7.74
CA THR A 179 -3.48 -13.32 7.53
C THR A 179 -4.12 -14.02 6.34
N MET A 180 -3.36 -14.32 5.29
CA MET A 180 -3.87 -15.06 4.13
C MET A 180 -4.13 -16.53 4.49
N ALA A 181 -3.20 -17.16 5.21
CA ALA A 181 -3.39 -18.52 5.70
C ALA A 181 -4.59 -18.64 6.64
N LEU A 182 -4.81 -17.65 7.53
CA LEU A 182 -5.99 -17.58 8.40
C LEU A 182 -7.31 -17.45 7.65
N LEU A 183 -7.28 -16.86 6.45
CA LEU A 183 -8.45 -16.73 5.57
C LEU A 183 -8.66 -17.96 4.66
N GLY A 184 -7.82 -19.01 4.83
CA GLY A 184 -7.90 -20.25 4.03
C GLY A 184 -7.39 -20.09 2.60
N GLU A 185 -6.68 -19.01 2.30
CA GLU A 185 -6.09 -18.76 0.99
C GLU A 185 -4.73 -19.46 0.88
N GLN A 186 -4.58 -20.27 -0.15
CA GLN A 186 -3.31 -20.91 -0.49
C GLN A 186 -2.53 -20.00 -1.44
N LEU A 187 -1.39 -19.48 -0.99
CA LEU A 187 -0.46 -18.72 -1.79
C LEU A 187 0.69 -19.61 -2.28
N LEU A 188 1.24 -19.29 -3.45
CA LEU A 188 2.45 -19.97 -3.93
C LEU A 188 3.63 -19.65 -3.01
N GLY A 189 4.37 -20.69 -2.61
CA GLY A 189 5.50 -20.56 -1.68
C GLY A 189 5.20 -20.96 -0.24
N GLU A 190 3.96 -21.27 0.12
CA GLU A 190 3.65 -21.93 1.39
C GLU A 190 4.15 -23.37 1.31
N GLY A 191 5.25 -23.65 2.01
CA GLY A 191 5.88 -24.98 2.05
C GLY A 191 7.31 -25.06 1.52
N LEU A 192 7.97 -23.91 1.29
CA LEU A 192 9.41 -23.83 1.08
C LEU A 192 10.15 -23.59 2.39
#